data_9cbabd2e1ba1d1b0f8e758289868730b
#
_entry.id   9cbabd2e1ba1d1b0f8e758289868730b
#
_cell.length_a   1.000
_cell.length_b   1.000
_cell.length_c   1.000
_cell.angle_alpha   90.00
_cell.angle_beta   90.00
_cell.angle_gamma   90.00
#
_symmetry.space_group_name_H-M   'P 1'
#
loop_
_entity.id
_entity.type
_entity.pdbx_description
1 polymer ?
#
loop_
_entity_poly.entity_id
_entity_poly.type
_entity_poly.pdbx_seq_one_letter_code
_entity_poly.pdbx_strand_id
1 'polypeptide(L)'
;MTLTQKPTRQVRRALAHQSPTVSTQRLTEEIVAKGAARAAAAATAAAVTKGQLTDAELQAWRTDFEARLQTIQQHPEQNLGHIEEAVAAAAKEPLRLLTQRAAQAKANATPCQCLKCQHPLTDQKHLSRTIDSRFGRLAIWRRYGWCPQCETWQFPADHALGLASHAPASPYVQEISGLLVTKMPPEQAVAVAQRLGLDLSRCRLDREAHRQGLKAQARRAESLAQLDTWESLQQLARDTEGPPSQPFTLVIEIDAWNIRERDDWGQTKTLREQGKKVERWHWVYMATVFRLDHRGQTAGQRAVITQRGYVATRLGLEALLPQLYREALQRGLGQAQQVLVIADGAVWIWNLVQDRFPKARQQLDLWHAEEHLWAVAHELHGRGTPEARAWVAPLLQQVRNDQTSALIADLTELKPRLQEAQQKKLQTQIEYFEHNAHRMKYKEVIAAREAVENGTATVEQIKLANQPLGSGAIESTCRQYQCRFKRTGQFWTTAGDEALLCLETFWRNGRWHELYPHAKANVALN
;
A
#
# COMPACT_ATOMS: atom_id res chain seq x y z
N MET A 1 -15.53 38.14 -33.11
CA MET A 1 -16.47 37.78 -34.20
C MET A 1 -15.69 37.13 -35.34
N THR A 2 -15.76 35.83 -35.47
CA THR A 2 -15.65 35.09 -36.76
C THR A 2 -16.05 33.66 -36.45
N LEU A 3 -17.25 33.35 -36.86
CA LEU A 3 -17.89 32.03 -36.84
C LEU A 3 -17.27 31.17 -37.96
N THR A 4 -16.61 30.06 -37.63
CA THR A 4 -16.25 29.02 -38.58
C THR A 4 -17.42 28.05 -38.72
N GLN A 5 -18.17 28.20 -39.80
CA GLN A 5 -19.24 27.28 -40.21
C GLN A 5 -18.66 25.92 -40.60
N LYS A 6 -19.27 24.84 -40.09
CA LYS A 6 -18.98 23.46 -40.51
C LYS A 6 -19.46 23.26 -41.94
N PRO A 7 -18.68 22.62 -42.84
CA PRO A 7 -19.10 22.39 -44.24
C PRO A 7 -20.29 21.43 -44.33
N THR A 8 -21.24 21.77 -45.19
CA THR A 8 -22.46 21.04 -45.42
C THR A 8 -22.23 19.66 -46.05
N ARG A 9 -23.22 18.78 -45.94
CA ARG A 9 -23.21 17.40 -46.48
C ARG A 9 -22.90 17.29 -47.98
N GLN A 10 -23.13 18.35 -48.78
CA GLN A 10 -22.81 18.42 -50.21
C GLN A 10 -21.31 18.58 -50.47
N VAL A 11 -20.57 19.34 -49.64
CA VAL A 11 -19.11 19.50 -49.77
C VAL A 11 -18.37 18.19 -49.42
N ARG A 12 -18.92 17.37 -48.55
CA ARG A 12 -18.36 16.04 -48.26
C ARG A 12 -18.55 15.02 -49.39
N ARG A 13 -19.57 15.18 -50.25
CA ARG A 13 -19.76 14.33 -51.43
C ARG A 13 -18.88 14.72 -52.61
N ALA A 14 -18.54 16.01 -52.77
CA ALA A 14 -17.64 16.48 -53.84
C ALA A 14 -16.16 16.07 -53.61
N LEU A 15 -15.74 15.86 -52.36
CA LEU A 15 -14.38 15.38 -52.02
C LEU A 15 -14.20 13.86 -52.16
N ALA A 16 -15.30 13.11 -52.43
CA ALA A 16 -15.27 11.66 -52.61
C ALA A 16 -15.03 11.21 -54.08
N HIS A 17 -14.89 12.15 -55.02
CA HIS A 17 -14.70 11.87 -56.45
C HIS A 17 -13.35 12.35 -57.02
N GLN A 18 -12.29 12.39 -56.22
CA GLN A 18 -10.94 12.61 -56.76
C GLN A 18 -10.16 11.29 -56.80
N SER A 19 -9.98 10.84 -58.00
CA SER A 19 -9.05 9.88 -58.62
C SER A 19 -8.64 8.63 -57.83
N PRO A 20 -8.99 7.43 -58.33
CA PRO A 20 -8.66 6.13 -57.69
C PRO A 20 -7.20 5.72 -57.77
N THR A 21 -6.34 6.37 -58.52
CA THR A 21 -4.97 5.89 -58.81
C THR A 21 -3.94 6.09 -57.71
N VAL A 22 -4.03 7.14 -56.90
CA VAL A 22 -3.07 7.37 -55.79
C VAL A 22 -3.43 6.57 -54.53
N SER A 23 -4.69 6.24 -54.37
CA SER A 23 -5.19 5.44 -53.22
C SER A 23 -4.82 3.95 -53.34
N THR A 24 -4.85 3.39 -54.55
CA THR A 24 -4.56 1.96 -54.79
C THR A 24 -3.09 1.66 -54.66
N GLN A 25 -2.20 2.54 -55.08
CA GLN A 25 -0.77 2.36 -54.96
C GLN A 25 -0.31 2.41 -53.47
N ARG A 26 -0.80 3.37 -52.69
CA ARG A 26 -0.56 3.42 -51.24
C ARG A 26 -1.12 2.21 -50.49
N LEU A 27 -2.32 1.74 -50.84
CA LEU A 27 -2.88 0.53 -50.25
C LEU A 27 -2.08 -0.72 -50.59
N THR A 28 -1.57 -0.79 -51.83
CA THR A 28 -0.73 -1.92 -52.27
C THR A 28 0.63 -1.90 -51.57
N GLU A 29 1.24 -0.73 -51.40
CA GLU A 29 2.48 -0.54 -50.68
C GLU A 29 2.31 -0.86 -49.16
N GLU A 30 1.20 -0.45 -48.53
CA GLU A 30 0.89 -0.84 -47.15
C GLU A 30 0.61 -2.34 -47.00
N ILE A 31 -0.06 -2.97 -47.94
CA ILE A 31 -0.31 -4.42 -47.94
C ILE A 31 0.97 -5.20 -48.16
N VAL A 32 1.84 -4.76 -49.05
CA VAL A 32 3.16 -5.34 -49.30
C VAL A 32 4.08 -5.15 -48.07
N ALA A 33 4.07 -3.95 -47.49
CA ALA A 33 4.83 -3.68 -46.25
C ALA A 33 4.31 -4.51 -45.05
N LYS A 34 3.00 -4.65 -44.90
CA LYS A 34 2.39 -5.55 -43.90
C LYS A 34 2.66 -7.02 -44.19
N GLY A 35 2.69 -7.41 -45.48
CA GLY A 35 3.09 -8.76 -45.92
C GLY A 35 4.55 -9.06 -45.63
N ALA A 36 5.44 -8.13 -45.96
CA ALA A 36 6.88 -8.24 -45.64
C ALA A 36 7.15 -8.24 -44.14
N ALA A 37 6.46 -7.42 -43.36
CA ALA A 37 6.52 -7.42 -41.91
C ALA A 37 5.99 -8.73 -41.31
N ARG A 38 4.93 -9.32 -41.88
CA ARG A 38 4.43 -10.65 -41.49
C ARG A 38 5.39 -11.78 -41.86
N ALA A 39 6.02 -11.72 -43.05
CA ALA A 39 7.02 -12.70 -43.47
C ALA A 39 8.30 -12.60 -42.61
N ALA A 40 8.76 -11.40 -42.32
CA ALA A 40 9.87 -11.17 -41.39
C ALA A 40 9.54 -11.63 -39.97
N ALA A 41 8.32 -11.37 -39.50
CA ALA A 41 7.83 -11.89 -38.21
C ALA A 41 7.72 -13.42 -38.20
N ALA A 42 7.32 -14.04 -39.29
CA ALA A 42 7.28 -15.51 -39.45
C ALA A 42 8.67 -16.14 -39.52
N ALA A 43 9.61 -15.48 -40.20
CA ALA A 43 11.02 -15.90 -40.24
C ALA A 43 11.69 -15.75 -38.88
N THR A 44 11.40 -14.66 -38.17
CA THR A 44 11.84 -14.45 -36.78
C THR A 44 11.17 -15.46 -35.82
N ALA A 45 9.90 -15.81 -36.06
CA ALA A 45 9.20 -16.87 -35.31
C ALA A 45 9.82 -18.25 -35.52
N ALA A 46 10.23 -18.58 -36.75
CA ALA A 46 10.92 -19.83 -37.05
C ALA A 46 12.32 -19.91 -36.42
N ALA A 47 13.03 -18.78 -36.32
CA ALA A 47 14.30 -18.69 -35.59
C ALA A 47 14.11 -18.76 -34.05
N VAL A 48 13.03 -18.15 -33.55
CA VAL A 48 12.65 -18.13 -32.14
C VAL A 48 12.13 -19.49 -31.61
N THR A 49 11.64 -20.38 -32.50
CA THR A 49 11.20 -21.72 -32.11
C THR A 49 12.30 -22.61 -31.54
N LYS A 50 13.55 -22.30 -31.74
CA LYS A 50 14.67 -23.06 -31.15
C LYS A 50 15.09 -22.61 -29.75
N GLY A 51 14.65 -21.45 -29.26
CA GLY A 51 14.84 -21.02 -27.86
C GLY A 51 16.30 -20.91 -27.36
N GLN A 52 17.26 -21.25 -28.21
CA GLN A 52 18.69 -21.22 -27.89
C GLN A 52 19.38 -20.14 -28.74
N LEU A 53 20.27 -19.39 -28.12
CA LEU A 53 21.25 -18.57 -28.85
C LEU A 53 22.09 -19.52 -29.69
N THR A 54 22.19 -19.28 -30.98
CA THR A 54 23.20 -19.95 -31.79
C THR A 54 24.58 -19.47 -31.35
N ASP A 55 25.58 -20.32 -31.47
CA ASP A 55 26.98 -19.94 -31.13
C ASP A 55 27.40 -18.68 -31.89
N ALA A 56 26.97 -18.50 -33.15
CA ALA A 56 27.22 -17.33 -33.94
C ALA A 56 26.62 -16.04 -33.35
N GLU A 57 25.39 -16.12 -32.85
CA GLU A 57 24.72 -14.97 -32.21
C GLU A 57 25.34 -14.62 -30.84
N LEU A 58 25.74 -15.63 -30.08
CA LEU A 58 26.51 -15.45 -28.85
C LEU A 58 27.87 -14.78 -29.12
N GLN A 59 28.56 -15.23 -30.15
CA GLN A 59 29.84 -14.68 -30.53
C GLN A 59 29.71 -13.24 -31.05
N ALA A 60 28.71 -12.94 -31.88
CA ALA A 60 28.44 -11.59 -32.36
C ALA A 60 28.11 -10.63 -31.21
N TRP A 61 27.30 -11.09 -30.24
CA TRP A 61 27.01 -10.32 -29.03
C TRP A 61 28.25 -10.07 -28.18
N ARG A 62 29.09 -11.08 -28.00
CA ARG A 62 30.32 -10.97 -27.23
C ARG A 62 31.26 -9.94 -27.88
N THR A 63 31.42 -9.98 -29.19
CA THR A 63 32.24 -9.05 -29.95
C THR A 63 31.72 -7.62 -29.85
N ASP A 64 30.41 -7.38 -29.99
CA ASP A 64 29.81 -6.07 -29.84
C ASP A 64 29.96 -5.52 -28.40
N PHE A 65 29.77 -6.36 -27.40
CA PHE A 65 29.95 -5.98 -26.00
C PHE A 65 31.38 -5.66 -25.65
N GLU A 66 32.36 -6.46 -26.13
CA GLU A 66 33.77 -6.21 -25.95
C GLU A 66 34.21 -4.92 -26.64
N ALA A 67 33.71 -4.62 -27.84
CA ALA A 67 33.98 -3.36 -28.54
C ALA A 67 33.46 -2.14 -27.77
N ARG A 68 32.24 -2.25 -27.18
CA ARG A 68 31.68 -1.19 -26.34
C ARG A 68 32.48 -0.99 -25.04
N LEU A 69 32.94 -2.07 -24.41
CA LEU A 69 33.84 -1.98 -23.25
C LEU A 69 35.15 -1.29 -23.58
N GLN A 70 35.76 -1.62 -24.74
CA GLN A 70 36.98 -0.93 -25.20
C GLN A 70 36.74 0.56 -25.40
N THR A 71 35.60 0.94 -25.99
CA THR A 71 35.22 2.36 -26.14
C THR A 71 35.13 3.07 -24.77
N ILE A 72 34.54 2.42 -23.78
CA ILE A 72 34.42 2.96 -22.41
C ILE A 72 35.83 3.15 -21.80
N GLN A 73 36.73 2.19 -22.00
CA GLN A 73 38.10 2.24 -21.47
C GLN A 73 38.97 3.35 -22.10
N GLN A 74 38.61 3.81 -23.30
CA GLN A 74 39.34 4.86 -24.02
C GLN A 74 39.01 6.29 -23.57
N HIS A 75 38.11 6.47 -22.62
CA HIS A 75 37.69 7.75 -22.06
C HIS A 75 38.20 7.94 -20.62
N PRO A 76 39.47 8.28 -20.39
CA PRO A 76 40.06 8.37 -19.05
C PRO A 76 39.50 9.51 -18.20
N GLU A 77 38.76 10.46 -18.78
CA GLU A 77 38.07 11.56 -18.09
C GLU A 77 36.76 11.13 -17.42
N GLN A 78 36.30 9.90 -17.67
CA GLN A 78 35.03 9.40 -17.09
C GLN A 78 35.22 9.00 -15.63
N ASN A 79 34.36 9.51 -14.77
CA ASN A 79 34.27 9.03 -13.41
C ASN A 79 33.49 7.68 -13.36
N LEU A 80 33.56 6.99 -12.22
CA LEU A 80 32.93 5.68 -12.04
C LEU A 80 31.42 5.68 -12.39
N GLY A 81 30.68 6.75 -12.06
CA GLY A 81 29.26 6.85 -12.40
C GLY A 81 28.98 6.86 -13.90
N HIS A 82 29.83 7.53 -14.71
CA HIS A 82 29.73 7.47 -16.17
C HIS A 82 30.03 6.06 -16.70
N ILE A 83 31.03 5.39 -16.11
CA ILE A 83 31.37 4.00 -16.47
C ILE A 83 30.24 3.06 -16.16
N GLU A 84 29.61 3.16 -14.98
CA GLU A 84 28.46 2.36 -14.58
C GLU A 84 27.26 2.54 -15.53
N GLU A 85 26.92 3.79 -15.89
CA GLU A 85 25.85 4.09 -16.84
C GLU A 85 26.16 3.52 -18.24
N ALA A 86 27.37 3.67 -18.73
CA ALA A 86 27.81 3.16 -20.04
C ALA A 86 27.76 1.62 -20.10
N VAL A 87 28.24 0.95 -19.05
CA VAL A 87 28.15 -0.52 -18.92
C VAL A 87 26.70 -1.00 -18.85
N ALA A 88 25.86 -0.35 -18.06
CA ALA A 88 24.44 -0.67 -17.96
C ALA A 88 23.72 -0.51 -19.31
N ALA A 89 24.02 0.57 -20.03
CA ALA A 89 23.48 0.82 -21.37
C ALA A 89 23.94 -0.24 -22.39
N ALA A 90 25.23 -0.59 -22.38
CA ALA A 90 25.77 -1.63 -23.25
C ALA A 90 25.16 -3.03 -22.97
N ALA A 91 24.90 -3.36 -21.72
CA ALA A 91 24.34 -4.64 -21.29
C ALA A 91 22.83 -4.75 -21.55
N LYS A 92 22.10 -3.66 -21.73
CA LYS A 92 20.63 -3.65 -21.77
C LYS A 92 20.04 -4.55 -22.87
N GLU A 93 20.50 -4.40 -24.12
CA GLU A 93 19.99 -5.18 -25.25
C GLU A 93 20.36 -6.66 -25.18
N PRO A 94 21.60 -7.05 -24.87
CA PRO A 94 21.92 -8.43 -24.55
C PRO A 94 21.04 -9.06 -23.47
N LEU A 95 20.82 -8.38 -22.36
CA LEU A 95 19.96 -8.88 -21.27
C LEU A 95 18.51 -9.03 -21.73
N ARG A 96 18.01 -8.11 -22.56
CA ARG A 96 16.69 -8.22 -23.18
C ARG A 96 16.55 -9.48 -24.03
N LEU A 97 17.52 -9.71 -24.93
CA LEU A 97 17.55 -10.88 -25.81
C LEU A 97 17.63 -12.19 -25.03
N LEU A 98 18.51 -12.28 -24.04
CA LEU A 98 18.62 -13.45 -23.16
C LEU A 98 17.31 -13.73 -22.42
N THR A 99 16.69 -12.67 -21.87
CA THR A 99 15.42 -12.78 -21.16
C THR A 99 14.30 -13.25 -22.10
N GLN A 100 14.22 -12.71 -23.32
CA GLN A 100 13.23 -13.10 -24.32
C GLN A 100 13.40 -14.58 -24.69
N ARG A 101 14.61 -15.06 -24.90
CA ARG A 101 14.91 -16.46 -25.26
C ARG A 101 14.60 -17.41 -24.12
N ALA A 102 15.00 -17.07 -22.90
CA ALA A 102 14.67 -17.89 -21.74
C ALA A 102 13.15 -17.99 -21.53
N ALA A 103 12.43 -16.88 -21.68
CA ALA A 103 10.99 -16.88 -21.60
C ALA A 103 10.32 -17.67 -22.74
N GLN A 104 10.85 -17.57 -23.97
CA GLN A 104 10.37 -18.33 -25.12
C GLN A 104 10.64 -19.84 -24.96
N ALA A 105 11.80 -20.21 -24.47
CA ALA A 105 12.12 -21.61 -24.18
C ALA A 105 11.15 -22.22 -23.16
N LYS A 106 10.86 -21.47 -22.09
CA LYS A 106 9.88 -21.90 -21.08
C LYS A 106 8.45 -21.97 -21.67
N ALA A 107 8.06 -21.02 -22.51
CA ALA A 107 6.75 -21.06 -23.20
C ALA A 107 6.61 -22.27 -24.12
N ASN A 108 7.69 -22.62 -24.85
CA ASN A 108 7.73 -23.79 -25.74
C ASN A 108 7.67 -25.11 -24.95
N ALA A 109 8.35 -25.19 -23.81
CA ALA A 109 8.38 -26.37 -22.95
C ALA A 109 7.08 -26.57 -22.15
N THR A 110 6.23 -25.53 -22.03
CA THR A 110 4.99 -25.64 -21.28
C THR A 110 3.98 -26.53 -22.01
N PRO A 111 3.44 -27.60 -21.40
CA PRO A 111 2.42 -28.45 -21.98
C PRO A 111 1.17 -27.64 -22.33
N CYS A 112 0.54 -27.92 -23.46
CA CYS A 112 -0.70 -27.29 -23.87
C CYS A 112 -1.91 -28.02 -23.27
N GLN A 113 -2.03 -27.91 -21.94
CA GLN A 113 -3.07 -28.55 -21.13
C GLN A 113 -3.89 -27.53 -20.36
N CYS A 114 -5.13 -27.88 -20.04
CA CYS A 114 -6.02 -27.03 -19.25
C CYS A 114 -5.45 -26.84 -17.83
N LEU A 115 -5.41 -25.61 -17.37
CA LEU A 115 -4.92 -25.27 -16.03
C LEU A 115 -5.82 -25.77 -14.89
N LYS A 116 -7.11 -26.11 -15.19
CA LYS A 116 -8.06 -26.62 -14.19
C LYS A 116 -8.15 -28.14 -14.16
N CYS A 117 -8.42 -28.76 -15.32
CA CYS A 117 -8.68 -30.20 -15.40
C CYS A 117 -7.54 -31.01 -16.04
N GLN A 118 -6.44 -30.39 -16.42
CA GLN A 118 -5.25 -30.98 -17.04
C GLN A 118 -5.51 -31.69 -18.40
N HIS A 119 -6.72 -31.54 -18.95
CA HIS A 119 -7.05 -32.10 -20.26
C HIS A 119 -6.27 -31.41 -21.38
N PRO A 120 -5.79 -32.14 -22.42
CA PRO A 120 -5.15 -31.52 -23.58
C PRO A 120 -6.08 -30.46 -24.23
N LEU A 121 -5.53 -29.30 -24.57
CA LEU A 121 -6.29 -28.25 -25.27
C LEU A 121 -6.39 -28.59 -26.76
N THR A 122 -7.59 -28.36 -27.33
CA THR A 122 -7.89 -28.46 -28.77
C THR A 122 -7.78 -27.13 -29.47
N ASP A 123 -7.99 -27.09 -30.79
CA ASP A 123 -8.00 -25.86 -31.62
C ASP A 123 -6.82 -24.91 -31.36
N GLN A 124 -5.63 -25.49 -31.21
CA GLN A 124 -4.43 -24.78 -30.83
C GLN A 124 -3.98 -23.78 -31.90
N LYS A 125 -3.63 -22.59 -31.45
CA LYS A 125 -3.06 -21.49 -32.27
C LYS A 125 -1.82 -20.95 -31.59
N HIS A 126 -0.89 -20.36 -32.37
CA HIS A 126 0.26 -19.62 -31.87
C HIS A 126 -0.02 -18.12 -31.97
N LEU A 127 0.05 -17.43 -30.85
CA LEU A 127 -0.15 -15.99 -30.77
C LEU A 127 1.02 -15.32 -30.08
N SER A 128 1.49 -14.23 -30.65
CA SER A 128 2.51 -13.38 -30.05
C SER A 128 1.90 -12.47 -29.00
N ARG A 129 2.66 -12.19 -27.95
CA ARG A 129 2.36 -11.19 -26.90
C ARG A 129 3.59 -10.34 -26.63
N THR A 130 3.39 -9.03 -26.64
CA THR A 130 4.43 -8.07 -26.23
C THR A 130 4.32 -7.79 -24.74
N ILE A 131 5.44 -7.93 -24.04
CA ILE A 131 5.55 -7.74 -22.58
C ILE A 131 6.64 -6.72 -22.30
N ASP A 132 6.36 -5.72 -21.49
CA ASP A 132 7.37 -4.82 -20.94
C ASP A 132 8.11 -5.53 -19.80
N SER A 133 9.40 -5.69 -19.95
CA SER A 133 10.27 -6.30 -18.96
C SER A 133 11.24 -5.29 -18.37
N ARG A 134 12.01 -5.71 -17.36
CA ARG A 134 13.12 -4.92 -16.78
C ARG A 134 14.08 -4.40 -17.83
N PHE A 135 14.33 -5.17 -18.89
CA PHE A 135 15.35 -4.88 -19.90
C PHE A 135 14.76 -4.33 -21.21
N GLY A 136 13.47 -4.10 -21.29
CA GLY A 136 12.77 -3.63 -22.47
C GLY A 136 11.65 -4.56 -22.91
N ARG A 137 11.12 -4.32 -24.11
CA ARG A 137 9.98 -5.08 -24.65
C ARG A 137 10.42 -6.46 -25.14
N LEU A 138 9.68 -7.49 -24.70
CA LEU A 138 9.85 -8.87 -25.12
C LEU A 138 8.66 -9.28 -26.00
N ALA A 139 8.93 -9.97 -27.11
CA ALA A 139 7.89 -10.63 -27.90
C ALA A 139 7.96 -12.13 -27.63
N ILE A 140 6.88 -12.71 -27.12
CA ILE A 140 6.82 -14.12 -26.73
C ILE A 140 5.69 -14.79 -27.50
N TRP A 141 6.00 -15.82 -28.27
CA TRP A 141 5.04 -16.66 -28.95
C TRP A 141 4.60 -17.79 -28.02
N ARG A 142 3.30 -18.03 -27.95
CA ARG A 142 2.72 -19.01 -27.03
C ARG A 142 1.51 -19.70 -27.61
N ARG A 143 1.32 -20.95 -27.21
CA ARG A 143 0.17 -21.74 -27.60
C ARG A 143 -1.08 -21.28 -26.88
N TYR A 144 -2.18 -21.21 -27.61
CA TYR A 144 -3.51 -20.87 -27.15
C TYR A 144 -4.45 -21.97 -27.59
N GLY A 145 -5.29 -22.51 -26.72
CA GLY A 145 -6.17 -23.60 -27.05
C GLY A 145 -7.46 -23.62 -26.24
N TRP A 146 -8.42 -24.39 -26.74
CA TRP A 146 -9.74 -24.59 -26.14
C TRP A 146 -9.73 -25.84 -25.25
N CYS A 147 -10.30 -25.76 -24.06
CA CYS A 147 -10.56 -26.91 -23.21
C CYS A 147 -12.03 -27.37 -23.38
N PRO A 148 -12.30 -28.58 -23.94
CA PRO A 148 -13.67 -29.03 -24.14
C PRO A 148 -14.39 -29.38 -22.84
N GLN A 149 -13.67 -29.73 -21.76
CA GLN A 149 -14.29 -30.04 -20.47
C GLN A 149 -14.63 -28.81 -19.63
N CYS A 150 -13.81 -27.75 -19.70
CA CYS A 150 -14.00 -26.53 -18.92
C CYS A 150 -14.63 -25.40 -19.75
N GLU A 151 -14.87 -25.62 -21.05
CA GLU A 151 -15.42 -24.66 -22.01
C GLU A 151 -14.71 -23.30 -21.97
N THR A 152 -13.36 -23.32 -21.92
CA THR A 152 -12.56 -22.09 -21.79
C THR A 152 -11.36 -22.11 -22.71
N TRP A 153 -11.05 -20.93 -23.26
CA TRP A 153 -9.81 -20.66 -23.97
C TRP A 153 -8.70 -20.29 -23.01
N GLN A 154 -7.50 -20.83 -23.19
CA GLN A 154 -6.40 -20.64 -22.24
C GLN A 154 -5.05 -20.48 -22.93
N PHE A 155 -4.14 -19.78 -22.23
CA PHE A 155 -2.72 -19.68 -22.54
C PHE A 155 -1.89 -20.30 -21.41
N PRO A 156 -1.61 -21.61 -21.40
CA PRO A 156 -0.85 -22.23 -20.32
C PRO A 156 0.52 -21.61 -20.08
N ALA A 157 1.20 -21.18 -21.15
CA ALA A 157 2.50 -20.50 -21.04
C ALA A 157 2.43 -19.14 -20.31
N ASP A 158 1.32 -18.40 -20.41
CA ASP A 158 1.16 -17.17 -19.63
C ASP A 158 1.18 -17.46 -18.13
N HIS A 159 0.49 -18.50 -17.71
CA HIS A 159 0.49 -18.93 -16.31
C HIS A 159 1.89 -19.39 -15.85
N ALA A 160 2.55 -20.23 -16.66
CA ALA A 160 3.91 -20.70 -16.36
C ALA A 160 4.96 -19.58 -16.27
N LEU A 161 4.74 -18.47 -17.00
CA LEU A 161 5.56 -17.26 -16.95
C LEU A 161 5.11 -16.24 -15.91
N GLY A 162 4.07 -16.53 -15.13
CA GLY A 162 3.50 -15.59 -14.15
C GLY A 162 2.87 -14.35 -14.78
N LEU A 163 2.42 -14.43 -16.03
CA LEU A 163 1.82 -13.32 -16.75
C LEU A 163 0.31 -13.27 -16.49
N ALA A 164 -0.13 -12.21 -15.83
CA ALA A 164 -1.57 -11.99 -15.66
C ALA A 164 -2.28 -11.76 -17.00
N SER A 165 -3.55 -12.15 -17.09
CA SER A 165 -4.36 -11.96 -18.28
C SER A 165 -4.36 -10.49 -18.72
N HIS A 166 -4.11 -10.25 -20.00
CA HIS A 166 -4.07 -8.91 -20.63
C HIS A 166 -3.10 -7.89 -20.00
N ALA A 167 -2.28 -8.27 -19.02
CA ALA A 167 -1.28 -7.35 -18.46
C ALA A 167 -0.10 -7.19 -19.43
N PRO A 168 0.28 -5.95 -19.80
CA PRO A 168 1.41 -5.71 -20.72
C PRO A 168 2.77 -5.75 -20.03
N ALA A 169 2.81 -5.87 -18.71
CA ALA A 169 4.01 -5.80 -17.88
C ALA A 169 4.40 -7.18 -17.32
N SER A 170 5.69 -7.45 -17.24
CA SER A 170 6.23 -8.61 -16.55
C SER A 170 5.99 -8.52 -15.03
N PRO A 171 6.03 -9.64 -14.29
CA PRO A 171 5.89 -9.62 -12.83
C PRO A 171 6.83 -8.62 -12.13
N TYR A 172 8.08 -8.50 -12.59
CA TYR A 172 9.03 -7.52 -12.06
C TYR A 172 8.57 -6.07 -12.29
N VAL A 173 8.11 -5.73 -13.51
CA VAL A 173 7.63 -4.37 -13.82
C VAL A 173 6.35 -4.06 -13.05
N GLN A 174 5.47 -5.04 -12.86
CA GLN A 174 4.28 -4.92 -12.02
C GLN A 174 4.64 -4.61 -10.57
N GLU A 175 5.58 -5.37 -10.00
CA GLU A 175 6.08 -5.18 -8.64
C GLU A 175 6.65 -3.76 -8.44
N ILE A 176 7.60 -3.37 -9.28
CA ILE A 176 8.25 -2.05 -9.15
C ILE A 176 7.25 -0.92 -9.35
N SER A 177 6.31 -1.06 -10.30
CA SER A 177 5.23 -0.07 -10.49
C SER A 177 4.37 0.05 -9.24
N GLY A 178 3.95 -1.06 -8.65
CA GLY A 178 3.20 -1.10 -7.39
C GLY A 178 3.97 -0.43 -6.25
N LEU A 179 5.24 -0.78 -6.09
CA LEU A 179 6.09 -0.22 -5.04
C LEU A 179 6.28 1.29 -5.18
N LEU A 180 6.63 1.77 -6.38
CA LEU A 180 6.88 3.19 -6.61
C LEU A 180 5.65 4.05 -6.34
N VAL A 181 4.47 3.66 -6.84
CA VAL A 181 3.24 4.44 -6.62
C VAL A 181 2.78 4.39 -5.17
N THR A 182 3.11 3.34 -4.44
CA THR A 182 2.84 3.24 -3.01
C THR A 182 3.64 4.29 -2.22
N LYS A 183 4.86 4.61 -2.67
CA LYS A 183 5.78 5.52 -1.95
C LYS A 183 5.73 6.96 -2.44
N MET A 184 5.38 7.22 -3.69
CA MET A 184 5.44 8.56 -4.28
C MET A 184 4.34 8.82 -5.30
N PRO A 185 4.05 10.11 -5.64
CA PRO A 185 3.12 10.46 -6.70
C PRO A 185 3.57 9.92 -8.07
N PRO A 186 2.64 9.68 -9.02
CA PRO A 186 2.94 9.07 -10.32
C PRO A 186 4.02 9.80 -11.12
N GLU A 187 4.07 11.14 -11.09
CA GLU A 187 5.09 11.93 -11.78
C GLU A 187 6.50 11.63 -11.25
N GLN A 188 6.65 11.58 -9.93
CA GLN A 188 7.91 11.23 -9.28
C GLN A 188 8.28 9.77 -9.53
N ALA A 189 7.27 8.88 -9.48
CA ALA A 189 7.45 7.46 -9.75
C ALA A 189 7.96 7.20 -11.18
N VAL A 190 7.47 7.94 -12.18
CA VAL A 190 7.99 7.87 -13.56
C VAL A 190 9.45 8.29 -13.62
N ALA A 191 9.81 9.43 -13.00
CA ALA A 191 11.18 9.91 -13.01
C ALA A 191 12.15 8.91 -12.36
N VAL A 192 11.76 8.31 -11.23
CA VAL A 192 12.55 7.26 -10.56
C VAL A 192 12.61 5.99 -11.41
N ALA A 193 11.50 5.54 -12.01
CA ALA A 193 11.46 4.37 -12.88
C ALA A 193 12.43 4.52 -14.06
N GLN A 194 12.44 5.70 -14.70
CA GLN A 194 13.37 6.01 -15.80
C GLN A 194 14.84 5.94 -15.35
N ARG A 195 15.17 6.47 -14.17
CA ARG A 195 16.51 6.32 -13.58
C ARG A 195 16.91 4.88 -13.30
N LEU A 196 15.92 4.03 -12.99
CA LEU A 196 16.12 2.58 -12.84
C LEU A 196 16.14 1.82 -14.18
N GLY A 197 16.12 2.53 -15.31
CA GLY A 197 16.14 1.95 -16.66
C GLY A 197 14.81 1.38 -17.14
N LEU A 198 13.71 1.67 -16.45
CA LEU A 198 12.36 1.26 -16.83
C LEU A 198 11.69 2.36 -17.65
N ASP A 199 11.37 2.07 -18.91
CA ASP A 199 10.67 3.00 -19.80
C ASP A 199 9.14 2.91 -19.57
N LEU A 200 8.68 3.59 -18.52
CA LEU A 200 7.27 3.66 -18.14
C LEU A 200 6.74 5.08 -18.31
N SER A 201 5.70 5.23 -19.12
CA SER A 201 4.93 6.48 -19.16
C SER A 201 4.00 6.60 -17.96
N ARG A 202 3.61 7.84 -17.61
CA ARG A 202 2.66 8.11 -16.53
C ARG A 202 1.37 7.29 -16.67
N CYS A 203 0.74 7.30 -17.84
CA CYS A 203 -0.51 6.55 -18.07
C CYS A 203 -0.33 5.03 -17.91
N ARG A 204 0.86 4.51 -18.21
CA ARG A 204 1.17 3.09 -17.99
C ARG A 204 1.32 2.80 -16.50
N LEU A 205 2.07 3.63 -15.81
CA LEU A 205 2.29 3.50 -14.38
C LEU A 205 0.96 3.58 -13.61
N ASP A 206 0.09 4.55 -13.93
CA ASP A 206 -1.22 4.69 -13.30
C ASP A 206 -2.10 3.45 -13.51
N ARG A 207 -2.16 2.95 -14.75
CA ARG A 207 -2.93 1.72 -15.06
C ARG A 207 -2.37 0.49 -14.34
N GLU A 208 -1.05 0.40 -14.25
CA GLU A 208 -0.41 -0.71 -13.55
C GLU A 208 -0.63 -0.60 -12.04
N ALA A 209 -0.51 0.58 -11.47
CA ALA A 209 -0.81 0.85 -10.06
C ALA A 209 -2.24 0.42 -9.69
N HIS A 210 -3.21 0.79 -10.52
CA HIS A 210 -4.60 0.37 -10.31
C HIS A 210 -4.75 -1.16 -10.34
N ARG A 211 -4.11 -1.83 -11.30
CA ARG A 211 -4.09 -3.30 -11.40
C ARG A 211 -3.49 -3.96 -10.17
N GLN A 212 -2.36 -3.43 -9.69
CA GLN A 212 -1.69 -3.95 -8.50
C GLN A 212 -2.52 -3.71 -7.23
N GLY A 213 -3.20 -2.57 -7.15
CA GLY A 213 -4.17 -2.31 -6.08
C GLY A 213 -5.31 -3.33 -6.04
N LEU A 214 -5.93 -3.62 -7.19
CA LEU A 214 -6.96 -4.66 -7.29
C LEU A 214 -6.43 -6.05 -6.91
N LYS A 215 -5.21 -6.39 -7.33
CA LYS A 215 -4.54 -7.64 -6.93
C LYS A 215 -4.35 -7.72 -5.42
N ALA A 216 -3.92 -6.63 -4.79
CA ALA A 216 -3.76 -6.57 -3.33
C ALA A 216 -5.11 -6.73 -2.61
N GLN A 217 -6.17 -6.07 -3.10
CA GLN A 217 -7.51 -6.22 -2.55
C GLN A 217 -8.05 -7.65 -2.68
N ALA A 218 -7.84 -8.30 -3.84
CA ALA A 218 -8.22 -9.71 -4.04
C ALA A 218 -7.46 -10.63 -3.06
N ARG A 219 -6.14 -10.44 -2.92
CA ARG A 219 -5.33 -11.21 -1.98
C ARG A 219 -5.75 -10.98 -0.53
N ARG A 220 -6.12 -9.75 -0.17
CA ARG A 220 -6.68 -9.42 1.15
C ARG A 220 -8.01 -10.17 1.36
N ALA A 221 -8.91 -10.16 0.38
CA ALA A 221 -10.19 -10.88 0.46
C ALA A 221 -9.98 -12.40 0.65
N GLU A 222 -9.08 -13.01 -0.13
CA GLU A 222 -8.70 -14.42 0.07
C GLU A 222 -8.17 -14.68 1.49
N SER A 223 -7.37 -13.77 2.00
CA SER A 223 -6.82 -13.87 3.35
C SER A 223 -7.90 -13.74 4.44
N LEU A 224 -8.92 -12.91 4.20
CA LEU A 224 -10.03 -12.74 5.14
C LEU A 224 -10.99 -13.93 5.11
N ALA A 225 -11.15 -14.62 3.98
CA ALA A 225 -11.93 -15.85 3.88
C ALA A 225 -11.38 -16.99 4.80
N GLN A 226 -10.13 -16.89 5.26
CA GLN A 226 -9.58 -17.77 6.29
C GLN A 226 -10.26 -17.62 7.66
N LEU A 227 -11.02 -16.55 7.88
CA LEU A 227 -11.78 -16.35 9.11
C LEU A 227 -13.15 -17.04 9.09
N ASP A 228 -13.58 -17.58 7.95
CA ASP A 228 -14.93 -18.13 7.76
C ASP A 228 -15.09 -19.55 8.30
N THR A 229 -13.99 -20.27 8.54
CA THR A 229 -14.03 -21.63 9.06
C THR A 229 -13.21 -21.79 10.34
N TRP A 230 -13.66 -22.68 11.22
CA TRP A 230 -12.96 -22.98 12.48
C TRP A 230 -11.58 -23.58 12.27
N GLU A 231 -11.43 -24.45 11.27
CA GLU A 231 -10.18 -25.08 10.91
C GLU A 231 -9.15 -24.05 10.44
N SER A 232 -9.57 -23.11 9.59
CA SER A 232 -8.71 -22.03 9.09
C SER A 232 -8.31 -21.06 10.20
N LEU A 233 -9.23 -20.74 11.12
CA LEU A 233 -8.94 -19.94 12.31
C LEU A 233 -7.92 -20.62 13.22
N GLN A 234 -8.06 -21.91 13.47
CA GLN A 234 -7.10 -22.67 14.25
C GLN A 234 -5.74 -22.75 13.57
N GLN A 235 -5.71 -22.89 12.24
CA GLN A 235 -4.46 -22.89 11.50
C GLN A 235 -3.80 -21.52 11.59
N LEU A 236 -4.55 -20.43 11.39
CA LEU A 236 -4.03 -19.08 11.51
C LEU A 236 -3.48 -18.78 12.92
N ALA A 237 -4.12 -19.29 13.96
CA ALA A 237 -3.64 -19.15 15.34
C ALA A 237 -2.37 -19.99 15.60
N ARG A 238 -2.18 -21.11 14.90
CA ARG A 238 -0.95 -21.94 14.96
C ARG A 238 0.21 -21.34 14.19
N ASP A 239 -0.08 -20.69 13.06
CA ASP A 239 0.89 -20.04 12.18
C ASP A 239 1.38 -18.67 12.72
N THR A 240 0.99 -18.35 13.97
CA THR A 240 1.53 -17.17 14.66
C THR A 240 3.05 -17.24 14.77
N GLU A 241 3.68 -16.08 14.70
CA GLU A 241 5.14 -15.91 14.81
C GLU A 241 5.69 -16.53 16.12
N GLY A 242 6.11 -17.78 16.05
CA GLY A 242 6.74 -18.57 17.09
C GLY A 242 5.95 -18.71 18.40
N PRO A 243 6.05 -19.84 19.10
CA PRO A 243 5.46 -19.95 20.43
C PRO A 243 6.11 -18.93 21.36
N PRO A 244 5.33 -18.15 22.12
CA PRO A 244 5.90 -17.22 23.08
C PRO A 244 6.66 -18.01 24.16
N SER A 245 7.92 -17.66 24.38
CA SER A 245 8.72 -18.25 25.45
C SER A 245 8.21 -17.86 26.85
N GLN A 246 7.43 -16.79 26.94
CA GLN A 246 6.86 -16.25 28.17
C GLN A 246 5.47 -15.62 27.90
N PRO A 247 4.63 -15.52 28.96
CA PRO A 247 3.37 -14.77 28.87
C PRO A 247 3.60 -13.33 28.40
N PHE A 248 2.77 -12.84 27.48
CA PHE A 248 2.87 -11.49 26.94
C PHE A 248 1.52 -10.77 26.90
N THR A 249 1.58 -9.45 26.80
CA THR A 249 0.44 -8.58 26.52
C THR A 249 0.42 -8.22 25.04
N LEU A 250 -0.73 -8.44 24.37
CA LEU A 250 -0.97 -7.94 23.04
C LEU A 250 -1.54 -6.53 23.12
N VAL A 251 -0.91 -5.58 22.45
CA VAL A 251 -1.34 -4.19 22.40
C VAL A 251 -2.02 -3.93 21.05
N ILE A 252 -3.20 -3.32 21.09
CA ILE A 252 -3.96 -2.85 19.93
C ILE A 252 -4.16 -1.35 20.09
N GLU A 253 -3.74 -0.58 19.10
CA GLU A 253 -4.02 0.86 19.04
C GLU A 253 -4.86 1.16 17.80
N ILE A 254 -5.90 1.98 17.94
CA ILE A 254 -6.90 2.28 16.91
C ILE A 254 -7.04 3.79 16.80
N ASP A 255 -7.11 4.29 15.55
CA ASP A 255 -7.31 5.70 15.24
C ASP A 255 -7.91 5.86 13.84
N ALA A 256 -8.34 7.08 13.49
CA ALA A 256 -8.84 7.40 12.17
C ALA A 256 -8.44 8.82 11.73
N TRP A 257 -8.29 9.01 10.43
CA TRP A 257 -7.99 10.31 9.84
C TRP A 257 -8.75 10.52 8.53
N ASN A 258 -8.86 11.78 8.09
CA ASN A 258 -9.65 12.12 6.91
C ASN A 258 -8.80 12.19 5.63
N ILE A 259 -9.35 11.66 4.52
CA ILE A 259 -8.82 11.78 3.17
C ILE A 259 -9.79 12.57 2.28
N ARG A 260 -9.27 13.29 1.28
CA ARG A 260 -10.09 13.99 0.29
C ARG A 260 -10.27 13.17 -0.97
N GLU A 261 -11.52 12.94 -1.34
CA GLU A 261 -11.90 12.23 -2.56
C GLU A 261 -12.59 13.14 -3.56
N ARG A 262 -12.40 12.82 -4.83
CA ARG A 262 -13.05 13.45 -5.96
C ARG A 262 -13.10 12.45 -7.11
N ASP A 263 -14.27 11.86 -7.36
CA ASP A 263 -14.44 10.85 -8.40
C ASP A 263 -14.70 11.45 -9.80
N ASP A 264 -15.30 12.63 -9.87
CA ASP A 264 -15.76 13.27 -11.11
C ASP A 264 -14.64 14.05 -11.81
N TRP A 265 -13.53 13.39 -12.09
CA TRP A 265 -12.41 13.96 -12.81
C TRP A 265 -12.81 14.38 -14.23
N GLY A 266 -12.44 15.61 -14.62
CA GLY A 266 -12.81 16.22 -15.91
C GLY A 266 -14.16 16.93 -15.93
N GLN A 267 -15.06 16.67 -14.96
CA GLN A 267 -16.36 17.32 -14.85
C GLN A 267 -16.43 18.38 -13.72
N THR A 268 -15.34 18.59 -13.04
CA THR A 268 -15.27 19.42 -11.82
C THR A 268 -15.84 20.82 -12.04
N LYS A 269 -15.53 21.48 -13.17
CA LYS A 269 -16.02 22.82 -13.49
C LYS A 269 -17.54 22.83 -13.66
N THR A 270 -18.06 21.95 -14.49
CA THR A 270 -19.49 21.83 -14.76
C THR A 270 -20.31 21.52 -13.51
N LEU A 271 -19.80 20.60 -12.66
CA LEU A 271 -20.49 20.25 -11.43
C LEU A 271 -20.50 21.41 -10.43
N ARG A 272 -19.42 22.19 -10.31
CA ARG A 272 -19.37 23.39 -9.47
C ARG A 272 -20.32 24.48 -9.98
N GLU A 273 -20.40 24.68 -11.29
CA GLU A 273 -21.37 25.60 -11.93
C GLU A 273 -22.82 25.18 -11.66
N GLN A 274 -23.07 23.88 -11.47
CA GLN A 274 -24.36 23.34 -11.04
C GLN A 274 -24.61 23.40 -9.51
N GLY A 275 -23.71 23.99 -8.74
CA GLY A 275 -23.80 24.06 -7.28
C GLY A 275 -23.53 22.74 -6.56
N LYS A 276 -23.01 21.72 -7.26
CA LYS A 276 -22.73 20.42 -6.66
C LYS A 276 -21.39 20.43 -5.92
N LYS A 277 -21.36 19.78 -4.76
CA LYS A 277 -20.13 19.54 -3.99
C LYS A 277 -19.30 18.44 -4.68
N VAL A 278 -18.11 18.80 -5.13
CA VAL A 278 -17.23 17.92 -5.93
C VAL A 278 -16.22 17.18 -5.05
N GLU A 279 -15.92 17.73 -3.89
CA GLU A 279 -14.93 17.21 -2.95
C GLU A 279 -15.63 16.64 -1.72
N ARG A 280 -15.21 15.45 -1.31
CA ARG A 280 -15.73 14.77 -0.15
C ARG A 280 -14.58 14.41 0.78
N TRP A 281 -14.86 14.43 2.08
CA TRP A 281 -13.96 13.96 3.11
C TRP A 281 -14.45 12.61 3.61
N HIS A 282 -13.58 11.62 3.62
CA HIS A 282 -13.86 10.28 4.12
C HIS A 282 -12.88 9.88 5.19
N TRP A 283 -13.35 9.08 6.13
CA TRP A 283 -12.50 8.51 7.16
C TRP A 283 -11.68 7.34 6.62
N VAL A 284 -10.41 7.32 6.97
CA VAL A 284 -9.53 6.16 6.89
C VAL A 284 -9.37 5.63 8.30
N TYR A 285 -9.82 4.42 8.52
CA TYR A 285 -9.74 3.72 9.80
C TYR A 285 -8.47 2.90 9.84
N MET A 286 -7.74 2.98 10.94
CA MET A 286 -6.46 2.32 11.08
C MET A 286 -6.32 1.65 12.43
N ALA A 287 -5.51 0.60 12.45
CA ALA A 287 -5.08 -0.03 13.69
C ALA A 287 -3.63 -0.51 13.57
N THR A 288 -2.95 -0.55 14.71
CA THR A 288 -1.68 -1.25 14.87
C THR A 288 -1.81 -2.31 15.95
N VAL A 289 -1.12 -3.43 15.73
CA VAL A 289 -1.11 -4.57 16.66
C VAL A 289 0.33 -4.98 16.90
N PHE A 290 0.74 -5.11 18.17
CA PHE A 290 2.07 -5.56 18.53
C PHE A 290 2.10 -6.22 19.90
N ARG A 291 3.11 -7.04 20.13
CA ARG A 291 3.35 -7.63 21.44
C ARG A 291 4.19 -6.68 22.28
N LEU A 292 3.88 -6.58 23.55
CA LEU A 292 4.61 -5.70 24.48
C LEU A 292 6.07 -6.14 24.70
N ASP A 293 6.35 -7.44 24.63
CA ASP A 293 7.70 -7.99 24.70
C ASP A 293 8.55 -7.71 23.46
N HIS A 294 7.93 -7.30 22.33
CA HIS A 294 8.63 -6.79 21.14
C HIS A 294 8.87 -5.27 21.20
N ARG A 295 8.56 -4.62 22.32
CA ARG A 295 8.85 -3.21 22.56
C ARG A 295 10.14 -3.10 23.37
N GLY A 296 11.12 -2.43 22.82
CA GLY A 296 12.39 -2.15 23.44
C GLY A 296 12.72 -0.66 23.43
N GLN A 297 13.95 -0.33 23.83
CA GLN A 297 14.49 1.01 23.77
C GLN A 297 15.81 1.02 22.99
N THR A 298 16.03 2.07 22.21
CA THR A 298 17.33 2.34 21.60
C THR A 298 18.33 2.83 22.66
N ALA A 299 19.61 2.87 22.32
CA ALA A 299 20.65 3.46 23.18
C ALA A 299 20.35 4.91 23.60
N GLY A 300 19.59 5.66 22.82
CA GLY A 300 19.08 7.01 23.14
C GLY A 300 17.74 7.00 23.90
N GLN A 301 17.36 5.90 24.54
CA GLN A 301 16.12 5.70 25.30
C GLN A 301 14.82 5.90 24.51
N ARG A 302 14.89 5.88 23.17
CA ARG A 302 13.72 5.97 22.31
C ARG A 302 13.00 4.62 22.25
N ALA A 303 11.71 4.61 22.55
CA ALA A 303 10.90 3.40 22.40
C ALA A 303 10.84 2.93 20.94
N VAL A 304 11.07 1.64 20.71
CA VAL A 304 11.02 0.97 19.41
C VAL A 304 10.16 -0.28 19.53
N ILE A 305 9.31 -0.51 18.54
CA ILE A 305 8.54 -1.74 18.42
C ILE A 305 9.12 -2.52 17.25
N THR A 306 9.75 -3.67 17.53
CA THR A 306 10.49 -4.46 16.54
C THR A 306 9.60 -5.25 15.57
N GLN A 307 8.37 -5.55 15.97
CA GLN A 307 7.38 -6.22 15.14
C GLN A 307 6.02 -5.58 15.36
N ARG A 308 5.49 -4.97 14.31
CA ARG A 308 4.21 -4.29 14.32
C ARG A 308 3.34 -4.76 13.17
N GLY A 309 2.07 -5.07 13.46
CA GLY A 309 1.05 -5.28 12.46
C GLY A 309 0.30 -3.99 12.12
N TYR A 310 -0.08 -3.82 10.87
CA TYR A 310 -0.78 -2.64 10.36
C TYR A 310 -2.07 -3.04 9.68
N VAL A 311 -3.11 -2.28 9.95
CA VAL A 311 -4.41 -2.37 9.27
C VAL A 311 -4.82 -0.97 8.84
N ALA A 312 -5.29 -0.82 7.62
CA ALA A 312 -5.78 0.45 7.09
C ALA A 312 -6.87 0.21 6.04
N THR A 313 -8.00 0.91 6.16
CA THR A 313 -9.07 0.88 5.17
C THR A 313 -9.92 2.15 5.22
N ARG A 314 -10.43 2.57 4.07
CA ARG A 314 -11.43 3.64 3.98
C ARG A 314 -12.87 3.10 3.88
N LEU A 315 -13.05 1.78 3.78
CA LEU A 315 -14.35 1.13 3.55
C LEU A 315 -15.23 1.02 4.82
N GLY A 316 -14.85 1.69 5.90
CA GLY A 316 -15.63 1.72 7.14
C GLY A 316 -15.24 0.64 8.14
N LEU A 317 -15.96 0.63 9.27
CA LEU A 317 -15.69 -0.26 10.40
C LEU A 317 -15.92 -1.74 10.06
N GLU A 318 -16.94 -2.03 9.25
CA GLU A 318 -17.24 -3.40 8.79
C GLU A 318 -16.06 -4.03 8.03
N ALA A 319 -15.31 -3.20 7.30
CA ALA A 319 -14.10 -3.64 6.60
C ALA A 319 -12.85 -3.64 7.50
N LEU A 320 -12.79 -2.77 8.51
CA LEU A 320 -11.68 -2.72 9.48
C LEU A 320 -11.65 -3.97 10.36
N LEU A 321 -12.79 -4.36 10.89
CA LEU A 321 -12.94 -5.39 11.93
C LEU A 321 -12.32 -6.74 11.55
N PRO A 322 -12.67 -7.38 10.42
CA PRO A 322 -12.09 -8.67 10.06
C PRO A 322 -10.58 -8.56 9.79
N GLN A 323 -10.10 -7.44 9.25
CA GLN A 323 -8.68 -7.20 9.02
C GLN A 323 -7.93 -7.09 10.36
N LEU A 324 -8.47 -6.33 11.31
CA LEU A 324 -7.89 -6.16 12.65
C LEU A 324 -7.87 -7.49 13.39
N TYR A 325 -8.96 -8.25 13.36
CA TYR A 325 -9.04 -9.54 14.03
C TYR A 325 -8.02 -10.53 13.47
N ARG A 326 -7.93 -10.62 12.13
CA ARG A 326 -6.92 -11.46 11.47
C ARG A 326 -5.50 -11.06 11.85
N GLU A 327 -5.19 -9.75 11.82
CA GLU A 327 -3.86 -9.26 12.21
C GLU A 327 -3.57 -9.55 13.67
N ALA A 328 -4.53 -9.38 14.57
CA ALA A 328 -4.38 -9.71 15.99
C ALA A 328 -4.12 -11.20 16.21
N LEU A 329 -4.82 -12.09 15.48
CA LEU A 329 -4.56 -13.53 15.52
C LEU A 329 -3.14 -13.86 15.07
N GLN A 330 -2.67 -13.27 13.98
CA GLN A 330 -1.31 -13.48 13.48
C GLN A 330 -0.23 -12.97 14.45
N ARG A 331 -0.56 -11.98 15.28
CA ARG A 331 0.33 -11.43 16.33
C ARG A 331 0.14 -12.12 17.69
N GLY A 332 -0.64 -13.19 17.74
CA GLY A 332 -0.75 -14.04 18.93
C GLY A 332 -1.95 -13.74 19.85
N LEU A 333 -3.04 -13.18 19.33
CA LEU A 333 -4.26 -12.92 20.12
C LEU A 333 -4.72 -14.15 20.90
N GLY A 334 -4.68 -15.34 20.31
CA GLY A 334 -5.09 -16.60 20.95
C GLY A 334 -4.15 -17.08 22.06
N GLN A 335 -2.94 -16.54 22.16
CA GLN A 335 -1.90 -16.93 23.12
C GLN A 335 -1.58 -15.81 24.13
N ALA A 336 -2.11 -14.61 23.90
CA ALA A 336 -1.86 -13.47 24.76
C ALA A 336 -2.47 -13.69 26.15
N GLN A 337 -1.68 -13.46 27.21
CA GLN A 337 -2.16 -13.46 28.59
C GLN A 337 -3.15 -12.31 28.82
N GLN A 338 -2.90 -11.17 28.21
CA GLN A 338 -3.73 -9.98 28.27
C GLN A 338 -3.77 -9.29 26.92
N VAL A 339 -4.91 -8.72 26.59
CA VAL A 339 -5.07 -7.77 25.49
C VAL A 339 -5.25 -6.38 26.07
N LEU A 340 -4.46 -5.42 25.61
CA LEU A 340 -4.55 -4.02 25.98
C LEU A 340 -4.93 -3.20 24.75
N VAL A 341 -6.05 -2.49 24.82
CA VAL A 341 -6.47 -1.57 23.76
C VAL A 341 -6.26 -0.14 24.24
N ILE A 342 -5.52 0.64 23.46
CA ILE A 342 -5.24 2.06 23.73
C ILE A 342 -5.81 2.89 22.56
N ALA A 343 -6.58 3.93 22.88
CA ALA A 343 -7.12 4.86 21.89
C ALA A 343 -7.47 6.21 22.52
N ASP A 344 -7.86 7.16 21.67
CA ASP A 344 -8.51 8.40 22.09
C ASP A 344 -9.91 8.15 22.67
N GLY A 345 -10.60 9.18 23.08
CA GLY A 345 -11.95 9.05 23.68
C GLY A 345 -13.09 8.80 22.70
N ALA A 346 -12.82 8.50 21.44
CA ALA A 346 -13.85 8.34 20.42
C ALA A 346 -14.78 7.15 20.68
N VAL A 347 -16.07 7.42 20.81
CA VAL A 347 -17.10 6.44 21.21
C VAL A 347 -17.14 5.23 20.27
N TRP A 348 -16.96 5.42 18.97
CA TRP A 348 -16.98 4.34 17.99
C TRP A 348 -15.89 3.29 18.23
N ILE A 349 -14.70 3.72 18.71
CA ILE A 349 -13.60 2.80 19.03
C ILE A 349 -14.00 1.91 20.21
N TRP A 350 -14.54 2.52 21.26
CA TRP A 350 -14.89 1.77 22.45
C TRP A 350 -16.08 0.83 22.25
N ASN A 351 -17.04 1.21 21.39
CA ASN A 351 -18.11 0.30 20.96
C ASN A 351 -17.54 -0.91 20.21
N LEU A 352 -16.58 -0.68 19.29
CA LEU A 352 -15.86 -1.74 18.57
C LEU A 352 -15.13 -2.66 19.55
N VAL A 353 -14.41 -2.09 20.52
CA VAL A 353 -13.64 -2.86 21.51
C VAL A 353 -14.57 -3.69 22.39
N GLN A 354 -15.68 -3.11 22.86
CA GLN A 354 -16.67 -3.81 23.66
C GLN A 354 -17.29 -5.01 22.92
N ASP A 355 -17.53 -4.86 21.64
CA ASP A 355 -18.12 -5.91 20.79
C ASP A 355 -17.13 -7.02 20.45
N ARG A 356 -15.90 -6.67 20.05
CA ARG A 356 -14.93 -7.63 19.48
C ARG A 356 -13.84 -8.08 20.42
N PHE A 357 -13.51 -7.28 21.42
CA PHE A 357 -12.48 -7.57 22.42
C PHE A 357 -13.00 -7.35 23.85
N PRO A 358 -14.14 -8.00 24.25
CA PRO A 358 -14.83 -7.69 25.51
C PRO A 358 -14.00 -7.97 26.77
N LYS A 359 -12.97 -8.82 26.65
CA LYS A 359 -12.03 -9.12 27.74
C LYS A 359 -10.78 -8.24 27.72
N ALA A 360 -10.65 -7.34 26.76
CA ALA A 360 -9.49 -6.47 26.69
C ALA A 360 -9.50 -5.42 27.79
N ARG A 361 -8.36 -5.17 28.38
CA ARG A 361 -8.14 -3.98 29.20
C ARG A 361 -8.18 -2.76 28.29
N GLN A 362 -9.01 -1.81 28.62
CA GLN A 362 -9.16 -0.55 27.89
C GLN A 362 -8.36 0.54 28.59
N GLN A 363 -7.61 1.31 27.82
CA GLN A 363 -6.84 2.45 28.32
C GLN A 363 -7.06 3.65 27.40
N LEU A 364 -7.49 4.76 28.00
CA LEU A 364 -7.53 6.05 27.31
C LEU A 364 -6.10 6.54 27.08
N ASP A 365 -5.82 7.15 25.93
CA ASP A 365 -4.54 7.82 25.70
C ASP A 365 -4.34 8.95 26.71
N LEU A 366 -3.25 8.89 27.47
CA LEU A 366 -2.91 9.88 28.49
C LEU A 366 -2.75 11.29 27.88
N TRP A 367 -2.10 11.37 26.73
CA TRP A 367 -1.82 12.67 26.09
C TRP A 367 -3.11 13.32 25.59
N HIS A 368 -4.05 12.55 25.05
CA HIS A 368 -5.37 13.06 24.69
C HIS A 368 -6.18 13.51 25.91
N ALA A 369 -6.13 12.76 27.02
CA ALA A 369 -6.74 13.22 28.26
C ALA A 369 -6.15 14.55 28.75
N GLU A 370 -4.83 14.69 28.69
CA GLU A 370 -4.14 15.94 29.04
C GLU A 370 -4.49 17.09 28.06
N GLU A 371 -4.60 16.82 26.76
CA GLU A 371 -5.02 17.83 25.75
C GLU A 371 -6.41 18.40 26.04
N HIS A 372 -7.35 17.57 26.51
CA HIS A 372 -8.66 18.03 26.94
C HIS A 372 -8.59 19.01 28.11
N LEU A 373 -7.71 18.80 29.09
CA LEU A 373 -7.46 19.74 30.18
C LEU A 373 -6.78 21.03 29.70
N TRP A 374 -5.81 20.90 28.81
CA TRP A 374 -5.18 22.07 28.18
C TRP A 374 -6.16 22.90 27.37
N ALA A 375 -7.16 22.29 26.70
CA ALA A 375 -8.21 23.01 26.00
C ALA A 375 -9.04 23.88 26.95
N VAL A 376 -9.38 23.37 28.14
CA VAL A 376 -10.04 24.15 29.19
C VAL A 376 -9.14 25.30 29.68
N ALA A 377 -7.88 24.99 30.02
CA ALA A 377 -6.93 25.99 30.50
C ALA A 377 -6.73 27.13 29.49
N HIS A 378 -6.62 26.83 28.23
CA HIS A 378 -6.47 27.81 27.15
C HIS A 378 -7.72 28.67 26.94
N GLU A 379 -8.91 28.10 27.13
CA GLU A 379 -10.17 28.82 27.04
C GLU A 379 -10.34 29.84 28.22
N LEU A 380 -9.89 29.43 29.40
CA LEU A 380 -10.04 30.23 30.61
C LEU A 380 -8.95 31.30 30.78
N HIS A 381 -7.71 30.97 30.44
CA HIS A 381 -6.53 31.79 30.79
C HIS A 381 -5.72 32.21 29.58
N GLY A 382 -6.11 31.80 28.37
CA GLY A 382 -5.38 32.10 27.14
C GLY A 382 -4.26 31.09 26.83
N ARG A 383 -3.96 30.95 25.55
CA ARG A 383 -3.00 29.99 25.07
C ARG A 383 -1.56 30.40 25.40
N GLY A 384 -0.82 29.50 26.05
CA GLY A 384 0.61 29.68 26.33
C GLY A 384 0.94 30.58 27.53
N THR A 385 -0.08 31.04 28.27
CA THR A 385 0.11 31.89 29.46
C THR A 385 0.64 31.14 30.67
N PRO A 386 1.35 31.81 31.60
CA PRO A 386 1.73 31.21 32.88
C PRO A 386 0.53 30.78 33.71
N GLU A 387 -0.57 31.54 33.67
CA GLU A 387 -1.83 31.29 34.39
C GLU A 387 -2.47 29.99 33.93
N ALA A 388 -2.51 29.70 32.60
CA ALA A 388 -3.00 28.46 32.07
C ALA A 388 -2.15 27.25 32.56
N ARG A 389 -0.82 27.42 32.62
CA ARG A 389 0.09 26.37 33.12
C ARG A 389 -0.12 26.10 34.61
N ALA A 390 -0.23 27.19 35.41
CA ALA A 390 -0.45 27.07 36.85
C ALA A 390 -1.78 26.38 37.17
N TRP A 391 -2.84 26.73 36.41
CA TRP A 391 -4.18 26.20 36.59
C TRP A 391 -4.25 24.71 36.22
N VAL A 392 -3.63 24.30 35.12
CA VAL A 392 -3.75 22.90 34.62
C VAL A 392 -2.86 21.91 35.41
N ALA A 393 -1.74 22.39 35.98
CA ALA A 393 -0.73 21.52 36.60
C ALA A 393 -1.29 20.58 37.69
N PRO A 394 -2.10 21.01 38.66
CA PRO A 394 -2.68 20.10 39.64
C PRO A 394 -3.66 19.09 39.01
N LEU A 395 -4.42 19.49 37.99
CA LEU A 395 -5.36 18.60 37.30
C LEU A 395 -4.65 17.52 36.49
N LEU A 396 -3.51 17.84 35.87
CA LEU A 396 -2.65 16.84 35.20
C LEU A 396 -2.13 15.81 36.21
N GLN A 397 -1.78 16.24 37.43
CA GLN A 397 -1.36 15.30 38.50
C GLN A 397 -2.51 14.40 38.95
N GLN A 398 -3.75 14.92 39.02
CA GLN A 398 -4.91 14.10 39.32
C GLN A 398 -5.12 12.99 38.26
N VAL A 399 -5.00 13.33 36.98
CA VAL A 399 -5.06 12.36 35.86
C VAL A 399 -4.00 11.28 36.04
N ARG A 400 -2.75 11.67 36.23
CA ARG A 400 -1.60 10.75 36.37
C ARG A 400 -1.67 9.86 37.61
N ASN A 401 -2.37 10.31 38.65
CA ASN A 401 -2.58 9.59 39.91
C ASN A 401 -3.89 8.79 39.96
N ASP A 402 -4.59 8.62 38.83
CA ASP A 402 -5.90 7.92 38.73
C ASP A 402 -7.01 8.58 39.59
N GLN A 403 -6.89 9.87 39.89
CA GLN A 403 -7.83 10.63 40.72
C GLN A 403 -8.95 11.27 39.87
N THR A 404 -9.51 10.50 38.92
CA THR A 404 -10.47 11.00 37.93
C THR A 404 -11.75 11.53 38.59
N SER A 405 -12.20 10.94 39.69
CA SER A 405 -13.39 11.44 40.43
C SER A 405 -13.15 12.83 41.03
N ALA A 406 -11.97 13.08 41.57
CA ALA A 406 -11.59 14.41 42.09
C ALA A 406 -11.51 15.43 40.95
N LEU A 407 -10.88 15.07 39.84
CA LEU A 407 -10.82 15.89 38.65
C LEU A 407 -12.23 16.32 38.17
N ILE A 408 -13.16 15.38 38.06
CA ILE A 408 -14.53 15.66 37.63
C ILE A 408 -15.24 16.59 38.64
N ALA A 409 -15.03 16.38 39.93
CA ALA A 409 -15.58 17.25 40.97
C ALA A 409 -15.06 18.68 40.86
N ASP A 410 -13.73 18.87 40.72
CA ASP A 410 -13.10 20.18 40.58
C ASP A 410 -13.61 20.92 39.33
N LEU A 411 -13.71 20.23 38.19
CA LEU A 411 -14.27 20.80 36.96
C LEU A 411 -15.75 21.16 37.10
N THR A 412 -16.52 20.36 37.82
CA THR A 412 -17.96 20.59 38.06
C THR A 412 -18.18 21.80 38.99
N GLU A 413 -17.36 21.95 40.05
CA GLU A 413 -17.41 23.12 40.96
C GLU A 413 -17.03 24.43 40.27
N LEU A 414 -16.15 24.34 39.25
CA LEU A 414 -15.75 25.54 38.46
C LEU A 414 -16.91 26.02 37.58
N LYS A 415 -17.76 25.14 37.06
CA LYS A 415 -18.75 25.42 36.02
C LYS A 415 -19.68 26.64 36.34
N PRO A 416 -20.30 26.76 37.51
CA PRO A 416 -21.21 27.89 37.80
C PRO A 416 -20.51 29.25 37.87
N ARG A 417 -19.18 29.29 37.94
CA ARG A 417 -18.38 30.51 38.00
C ARG A 417 -18.04 31.09 36.61
N LEU A 418 -18.45 30.41 35.54
CA LEU A 418 -18.10 30.73 34.16
C LEU A 418 -19.27 31.34 33.39
N GLN A 419 -18.96 32.00 32.27
CA GLN A 419 -19.97 32.48 31.33
C GLN A 419 -20.64 31.32 30.61
N GLU A 420 -21.89 31.48 30.12
CA GLU A 420 -22.70 30.43 29.52
C GLU A 420 -21.98 29.65 28.38
N ALA A 421 -21.27 30.37 27.50
CA ALA A 421 -20.51 29.74 26.40
C ALA A 421 -19.37 28.87 26.92
N GLN A 422 -18.67 29.27 27.97
CA GLN A 422 -17.60 28.53 28.63
C GLN A 422 -18.17 27.33 29.40
N GLN A 423 -19.34 27.48 30.04
CA GLN A 423 -20.03 26.41 30.73
C GLN A 423 -20.37 25.24 29.77
N LYS A 424 -20.85 25.54 28.56
CA LYS A 424 -21.14 24.50 27.52
C LYS A 424 -19.88 23.77 27.11
N LYS A 425 -18.77 24.47 26.88
CA LYS A 425 -17.48 23.85 26.53
C LYS A 425 -16.96 22.98 27.67
N LEU A 426 -17.01 23.50 28.90
CA LEU A 426 -16.56 22.74 30.07
C LEU A 426 -17.42 21.51 30.30
N GLN A 427 -18.73 21.59 30.10
CA GLN A 427 -19.64 20.44 30.21
C GLN A 427 -19.23 19.31 29.27
N THR A 428 -18.89 19.62 28.02
CA THR A 428 -18.38 18.62 27.06
C THR A 428 -17.12 17.93 27.57
N GLN A 429 -16.22 18.66 28.25
CA GLN A 429 -15.01 18.07 28.81
C GLN A 429 -15.32 17.21 30.04
N ILE A 430 -16.23 17.63 30.91
CA ILE A 430 -16.68 16.82 32.06
C ILE A 430 -17.27 15.50 31.56
N GLU A 431 -18.19 15.54 30.60
CA GLU A 431 -18.79 14.35 29.98
C GLU A 431 -17.74 13.41 29.37
N TYR A 432 -16.72 13.97 28.74
CA TYR A 432 -15.61 13.19 28.21
C TYR A 432 -14.86 12.42 29.32
N PHE A 433 -14.55 13.07 30.44
CA PHE A 433 -13.88 12.43 31.58
C PHE A 433 -14.78 11.43 32.29
N GLU A 434 -16.07 11.71 32.45
CA GLU A 434 -17.05 10.79 33.02
C GLU A 434 -17.15 9.49 32.21
N HIS A 435 -17.29 9.59 30.89
CA HIS A 435 -17.39 8.43 29.99
C HIS A 435 -16.11 7.60 29.96
N ASN A 436 -14.95 8.22 30.18
CA ASN A 436 -13.67 7.54 30.09
C ASN A 436 -13.00 7.24 31.43
N ALA A 437 -13.61 7.58 32.57
CA ALA A 437 -13.01 7.48 33.90
C ALA A 437 -12.42 6.08 34.21
N HIS A 438 -13.12 5.02 33.82
CA HIS A 438 -12.69 3.64 34.05
C HIS A 438 -11.49 3.20 33.20
N ARG A 439 -11.16 3.95 32.11
CA ARG A 439 -10.04 3.73 31.18
C ARG A 439 -8.79 4.52 31.58
N MET A 440 -8.91 5.46 32.52
CA MET A 440 -7.85 6.36 32.97
C MET A 440 -7.09 5.73 34.14
N LYS A 441 -6.18 4.78 33.83
CA LYS A 441 -5.40 4.01 34.79
C LYS A 441 -3.91 4.08 34.44
N TYR A 442 -3.19 5.08 34.97
CA TYR A 442 -1.82 5.39 34.60
C TYR A 442 -0.82 5.28 35.74
N LYS A 443 -1.29 5.45 37.00
CA LYS A 443 -0.46 5.58 38.19
C LYS A 443 0.59 4.47 38.34
N GLU A 444 0.16 3.23 38.16
CA GLU A 444 1.06 2.08 38.35
C GLU A 444 2.18 2.06 37.30
N VAL A 445 1.86 2.39 36.03
CA VAL A 445 2.84 2.43 34.95
C VAL A 445 3.82 3.58 35.15
N ILE A 446 3.35 4.74 35.60
CA ILE A 446 4.19 5.92 35.91
C ILE A 446 5.13 5.58 37.06
N ALA A 447 4.62 5.05 38.18
CA ALA A 447 5.42 4.64 39.31
C ALA A 447 6.47 3.56 38.96
N ALA A 448 6.10 2.61 38.07
CA ALA A 448 7.04 1.62 37.58
C ALA A 448 8.18 2.25 36.77
N ARG A 449 7.91 3.26 35.94
CA ARG A 449 8.92 4.00 35.20
C ARG A 449 9.85 4.78 36.11
N GLU A 450 9.30 5.47 37.11
CA GLU A 450 10.09 6.17 38.11
C GLU A 450 10.99 5.22 38.89
N ALA A 451 10.49 4.03 39.25
CA ALA A 451 11.31 3.00 39.91
C ALA A 451 12.45 2.50 39.02
N VAL A 452 12.22 2.35 37.71
CA VAL A 452 13.26 2.01 36.73
C VAL A 452 14.32 3.12 36.64
N GLU A 453 13.87 4.37 36.52
CA GLU A 453 14.78 5.53 36.46
C GLU A 453 15.64 5.68 37.71
N ASN A 454 15.07 5.37 38.89
CA ASN A 454 15.75 5.40 40.16
C ASN A 454 16.59 4.13 40.46
N GLY A 455 16.56 3.13 39.59
CA GLY A 455 17.29 1.87 39.76
C GLY A 455 16.76 0.96 40.90
N THR A 456 15.52 1.16 41.34
CA THR A 456 14.87 0.42 42.44
C THR A 456 13.79 -0.56 41.95
N ALA A 457 13.59 -0.68 40.65
CA ALA A 457 12.49 -1.45 40.04
C ALA A 457 12.65 -2.97 40.23
N THR A 458 11.55 -3.63 40.58
CA THR A 458 11.43 -5.09 40.51
C THR A 458 11.31 -5.55 39.05
N VAL A 459 11.45 -6.88 38.81
CA VAL A 459 11.29 -7.46 37.47
C VAL A 459 9.88 -7.18 36.91
N GLU A 460 8.86 -7.25 37.74
CA GLU A 460 7.46 -6.95 37.38
C GLU A 460 7.29 -5.48 37.02
N GLN A 461 7.91 -4.57 37.77
CA GLN A 461 7.89 -3.14 37.47
C GLN A 461 8.64 -2.83 36.17
N ILE A 462 9.75 -3.49 35.87
CA ILE A 462 10.44 -3.33 34.57
C ILE A 462 9.52 -3.72 33.40
N LYS A 463 8.79 -4.84 33.53
CA LYS A 463 7.80 -5.25 32.53
C LYS A 463 6.68 -4.22 32.40
N LEU A 464 6.14 -3.74 33.51
CA LEU A 464 5.05 -2.77 33.55
C LEU A 464 5.47 -1.41 32.97
N ALA A 465 6.70 -0.95 33.27
CA ALA A 465 7.25 0.31 32.74
C ALA A 465 7.28 0.35 31.20
N ASN A 466 7.38 -0.82 30.57
CA ASN A 466 7.31 -0.94 29.11
C ASN A 466 5.90 -0.70 28.52
N GLN A 467 4.84 -0.72 29.35
CA GLN A 467 3.49 -0.49 28.85
C GLN A 467 3.36 0.93 28.29
N PRO A 468 2.76 1.13 27.08
CA PRO A 468 2.48 2.46 26.58
C PRO A 468 1.46 3.19 27.46
N LEU A 469 1.67 4.49 27.69
CA LEU A 469 0.69 5.36 28.35
C LEU A 469 -0.27 6.00 27.35
N GLY A 470 0.13 6.07 26.07
CA GLY A 470 -0.65 6.66 24.99
C GLY A 470 -0.52 5.86 23.70
N SER A 471 -1.28 6.27 22.70
CA SER A 471 -1.43 5.66 21.39
C SER A 471 -0.38 6.11 20.36
N GLY A 472 0.83 6.44 20.80
CA GLY A 472 1.86 7.02 19.94
C GLY A 472 2.28 6.14 18.76
N ALA A 473 2.08 4.81 18.83
CA ALA A 473 2.39 3.93 17.72
C ALA A 473 1.39 4.11 16.57
N ILE A 474 0.08 4.20 16.86
CA ILE A 474 -0.93 4.45 15.82
C ILE A 474 -0.86 5.88 15.30
N GLU A 475 -0.64 6.89 16.16
CA GLU A 475 -0.49 8.27 15.71
C GLU A 475 0.67 8.44 14.74
N SER A 476 1.85 7.89 15.09
CA SER A 476 3.02 7.87 14.21
C SER A 476 2.70 7.19 12.89
N THR A 477 1.96 6.08 12.93
CA THR A 477 1.54 5.34 11.74
C THR A 477 0.60 6.18 10.87
N CYS A 478 -0.41 6.79 11.47
CA CYS A 478 -1.35 7.70 10.78
C CYS A 478 -0.61 8.85 10.08
N ARG A 479 0.35 9.49 10.76
CA ARG A 479 1.19 10.55 10.17
C ARG A 479 1.98 10.04 8.96
N GLN A 480 2.59 8.86 9.05
CA GLN A 480 3.35 8.27 7.94
C GLN A 480 2.46 7.96 6.73
N TYR A 481 1.22 7.47 6.93
CA TYR A 481 0.25 7.30 5.84
C TYR A 481 -0.17 8.66 5.28
N GLN A 482 -0.47 9.64 6.12
CA GLN A 482 -0.86 10.98 5.69
C GLN A 482 0.22 11.67 4.84
N CYS A 483 1.51 11.46 5.10
CA CYS A 483 2.61 11.97 4.28
C CYS A 483 2.49 11.55 2.81
N ARG A 484 1.90 10.38 2.53
CA ARG A 484 1.66 9.91 1.17
C ARG A 484 0.28 10.30 0.64
N PHE A 485 -0.74 10.25 1.48
CA PHE A 485 -2.14 10.34 1.06
C PHE A 485 -2.73 11.74 1.18
N LYS A 486 -2.15 12.63 2.01
CA LYS A 486 -2.74 13.93 2.37
C LYS A 486 -1.86 15.12 1.97
N ARG A 487 -1.28 15.08 0.77
CA ARG A 487 -0.45 16.16 0.24
C ARG A 487 -1.32 17.32 -0.24
N THR A 488 -0.77 18.55 -0.22
CA THR A 488 -1.43 19.73 -0.77
C THR A 488 -1.82 19.51 -2.23
N GLY A 489 -3.07 19.82 -2.57
CA GLY A 489 -3.60 19.64 -3.93
C GLY A 489 -3.86 18.19 -4.36
N GLN A 490 -3.62 17.20 -3.49
CA GLN A 490 -3.87 15.81 -3.79
C GLN A 490 -5.31 15.43 -3.49
N PHE A 491 -5.92 14.72 -4.43
CA PHE A 491 -7.26 14.12 -4.33
C PHE A 491 -7.17 12.67 -4.78
N TRP A 492 -8.09 11.86 -4.30
CA TRP A 492 -8.18 10.46 -4.62
C TRP A 492 -9.52 10.13 -5.29
N THR A 493 -9.55 9.06 -6.06
CA THR A 493 -10.80 8.39 -6.37
C THR A 493 -11.10 7.37 -5.27
N THR A 494 -12.37 7.10 -5.04
CA THR A 494 -12.85 6.10 -4.08
C THR A 494 -12.19 4.72 -4.24
N ALA A 495 -11.95 4.29 -5.49
CA ALA A 495 -11.28 3.03 -5.76
C ALA A 495 -9.75 3.13 -5.62
N GLY A 496 -9.17 4.31 -5.88
CA GLY A 496 -7.72 4.50 -5.92
C GLY A 496 -7.08 4.56 -4.54
N ASP A 497 -7.73 5.22 -3.57
CA ASP A 497 -7.19 5.33 -2.21
C ASP A 497 -7.20 3.98 -1.48
N GLU A 498 -8.31 3.23 -1.52
CA GLU A 498 -8.39 1.90 -0.89
C GLU A 498 -7.39 0.93 -1.51
N ALA A 499 -7.24 0.96 -2.84
CA ALA A 499 -6.26 0.14 -3.53
C ALA A 499 -4.83 0.41 -3.05
N LEU A 500 -4.48 1.68 -2.90
CA LEU A 500 -3.15 2.08 -2.45
C LEU A 500 -2.94 1.84 -0.96
N LEU A 501 -3.96 2.06 -0.11
CA LEU A 501 -3.93 1.70 1.31
C LEU A 501 -3.65 0.20 1.49
N CYS A 502 -4.30 -0.63 0.68
CA CYS A 502 -4.09 -2.06 0.69
C CYS A 502 -2.64 -2.43 0.33
N LEU A 503 -2.08 -1.87 -0.75
CA LEU A 503 -0.68 -2.08 -1.15
C LEU A 503 0.30 -1.64 -0.05
N GLU A 504 0.11 -0.44 0.54
CA GLU A 504 0.96 0.06 1.61
C GLU A 504 0.90 -0.86 2.84
N THR A 505 -0.26 -1.40 3.16
CA THR A 505 -0.45 -2.33 4.27
C THR A 505 0.32 -3.64 4.04
N PHE A 506 0.27 -4.22 2.83
CA PHE A 506 1.08 -5.40 2.49
C PHE A 506 2.59 -5.12 2.63
N TRP A 507 3.04 -3.96 2.15
CA TRP A 507 4.44 -3.57 2.28
C TRP A 507 4.86 -3.43 3.74
N ARG A 508 4.09 -2.70 4.56
CA ARG A 508 4.43 -2.46 5.97
C ARG A 508 4.42 -3.72 6.82
N ASN A 509 3.53 -4.65 6.51
CA ASN A 509 3.46 -5.94 7.21
C ASN A 509 4.56 -6.93 6.79
N GLY A 510 5.47 -6.56 5.90
CA GLY A 510 6.49 -7.50 5.39
C GLY A 510 5.93 -8.59 4.47
N ARG A 511 4.69 -8.43 3.99
CA ARG A 511 3.96 -9.43 3.19
C ARG A 511 3.97 -9.13 1.69
N TRP A 512 4.92 -8.35 1.23
CA TRP A 512 5.06 -8.00 -0.19
C TRP A 512 5.24 -9.22 -1.09
N HIS A 513 5.94 -10.24 -0.59
CA HIS A 513 6.14 -11.50 -1.27
C HIS A 513 4.85 -12.29 -1.54
N GLU A 514 3.77 -12.07 -0.77
CA GLU A 514 2.46 -12.68 -1.03
C GLU A 514 1.82 -12.14 -2.33
N LEU A 515 2.12 -10.89 -2.69
CA LEU A 515 1.70 -10.30 -3.95
C LEU A 515 2.67 -10.64 -5.08
N TYR A 516 3.96 -10.76 -4.77
CA TYR A 516 5.04 -10.94 -5.73
C TYR A 516 5.99 -12.05 -5.29
N PRO A 517 5.65 -13.33 -5.59
CA PRO A 517 6.44 -14.48 -5.12
C PRO A 517 7.90 -14.50 -5.59
N HIS A 518 8.22 -13.77 -6.68
CA HIS A 518 9.60 -13.61 -7.18
C HIS A 518 10.39 -12.53 -6.43
N ALA A 519 9.71 -11.66 -5.69
CA ALA A 519 10.36 -10.63 -4.89
C ALA A 519 10.99 -11.26 -3.63
N LYS A 520 12.09 -10.69 -3.18
CA LYS A 520 12.63 -11.03 -1.86
C LYS A 520 11.64 -10.59 -0.79
N ALA A 521 11.52 -11.38 0.27
CA ALA A 521 10.74 -10.97 1.42
C ALA A 521 11.31 -9.64 1.96
N ASN A 522 10.46 -8.64 2.11
CA ASN A 522 10.83 -7.41 2.78
C ASN A 522 10.65 -7.56 4.30
N VAL A 523 11.46 -6.87 5.05
CA VAL A 523 11.27 -6.78 6.51
C VAL A 523 10.07 -5.86 6.77
N ALA A 524 9.22 -6.22 7.73
CA ALA A 524 8.14 -5.34 8.17
C ALA A 524 8.72 -4.00 8.65
N LEU A 525 8.06 -2.91 8.30
CA LEU A 525 8.49 -1.59 8.77
C LEU A 525 8.11 -1.42 10.25
N ASN A 526 9.08 -1.00 11.04
CA ASN A 526 8.93 -0.76 12.48
C ASN A 526 8.74 0.73 12.79
#